data_0e632aed844742bce48a199a35a9ce6c
#
_entry.id   0e632aed844742bce48a199a35a9ce6c
#
_cell.length_a   1.000
_cell.length_b   1.000
_cell.length_c   1.000
_cell.angle_alpha   90.00
_cell.angle_beta   90.00
_cell.angle_gamma   90.00
#
_symmetry.space_group_name_H-M   'P 1'
#
loop_
_entity.id
_entity.type
_entity.pdbx_description
1 polymer ?
#
loop_
_entity_poly.entity_id
_entity_poly.type
_entity_poly.pdbx_seq_one_letter_code
_entity_poly.pdbx_strand_id
1 'polypeptide(L)'
;IMTLLTNRLSTRTGNRLVKKGRELTAFEKARFGKSKMIRYVAGTNEPIYPIGYTQHKNPLFRKKSWNYYTPEGREGIHDCLRINVSMMLALMRMPTYSNSAEYADNRISLFSAQWGKCAVTSDEFSHIGEIHCHHKLPRHLGGDDSYGNLVLIKNAVHKLIHASNTETIHKYMDVLQLDSKRLAKVNNLRQLASMQPI
;
A
#
# COMPACT_ATOMS: atom_id res chain seq x y z
N ILE A 1 -31.24 -13.17 -0.67
CA ILE A 1 -30.99 -12.98 -2.11
C ILE A 1 -29.90 -13.94 -2.60
N MET A 2 -28.72 -14.05 -1.94
CA MET A 2 -27.60 -14.93 -2.35
C MET A 2 -27.96 -16.42 -2.31
N THR A 3 -28.70 -16.87 -1.31
CA THR A 3 -29.20 -18.25 -1.23
C THR A 3 -30.16 -18.59 -2.38
N LEU A 4 -31.00 -17.64 -2.77
CA LEU A 4 -31.91 -17.77 -3.91
C LEU A 4 -31.16 -17.89 -5.25
N LEU A 5 -30.08 -17.13 -5.44
CA LEU A 5 -29.25 -17.19 -6.63
C LEU A 5 -28.53 -18.54 -6.75
N THR A 6 -27.98 -19.04 -5.65
CA THR A 6 -27.31 -20.34 -5.62
C THR A 6 -28.30 -21.47 -5.91
N ASN A 7 -29.51 -21.41 -5.34
CA ASN A 7 -30.55 -22.40 -5.61
C ASN A 7 -31.05 -22.34 -7.07
N ARG A 8 -31.23 -21.14 -7.65
CA ARG A 8 -31.60 -20.97 -9.06
C ARG A 8 -30.53 -21.46 -10.01
N LEU A 9 -29.25 -21.28 -9.68
CA LEU A 9 -28.14 -21.82 -10.46
C LEU A 9 -28.17 -23.33 -10.45
N SER A 10 -28.38 -23.95 -9.28
CA SER A 10 -28.51 -25.40 -9.14
C SER A 10 -29.69 -25.97 -9.94
N THR A 11 -30.83 -25.27 -9.97
CA THR A 11 -32.02 -25.69 -10.69
C THR A 11 -31.84 -25.57 -12.21
N ARG A 12 -31.19 -24.50 -12.69
CA ARG A 12 -30.96 -24.25 -14.12
C ARG A 12 -29.89 -25.13 -14.73
N THR A 13 -28.92 -25.58 -13.94
CA THR A 13 -27.84 -26.45 -14.41
C THR A 13 -28.24 -27.94 -14.44
N GLY A 14 -29.44 -28.28 -13.97
CA GLY A 14 -29.95 -29.64 -13.94
C GLY A 14 -29.00 -30.58 -13.20
N ASN A 15 -28.77 -31.77 -13.77
CA ASN A 15 -27.91 -32.80 -13.16
C ASN A 15 -26.40 -32.53 -13.30
N ARG A 16 -26.01 -31.36 -13.78
CA ARG A 16 -24.59 -30.99 -13.92
C ARG A 16 -23.91 -30.63 -12.58
N LEU A 17 -24.70 -30.42 -11.53
CA LEU A 17 -24.18 -30.14 -10.18
C LEU A 17 -24.58 -31.22 -9.21
N VAL A 18 -23.59 -31.86 -8.58
CA VAL A 18 -23.77 -32.93 -7.60
C VAL A 18 -23.38 -32.47 -6.20
N LYS A 19 -23.88 -33.17 -5.17
CA LYS A 19 -23.62 -32.84 -3.77
C LYS A 19 -22.26 -33.31 -3.25
N LYS A 20 -21.66 -34.28 -3.92
CA LYS A 20 -20.38 -34.87 -3.52
C LYS A 20 -19.39 -34.80 -4.68
N GLY A 21 -18.12 -34.54 -4.34
CA GLY A 21 -17.01 -34.49 -5.29
C GLY A 21 -15.69 -34.78 -4.60
N ARG A 22 -14.57 -34.24 -5.13
CA ARG A 22 -13.27 -34.43 -4.52
C ARG A 22 -13.20 -33.85 -3.10
N GLU A 23 -12.30 -34.35 -2.29
CA GLU A 23 -12.02 -33.73 -1.00
C GLU A 23 -11.51 -32.29 -1.17
N LEU A 24 -11.98 -31.45 -0.26
CA LEU A 24 -11.50 -30.05 -0.18
C LEU A 24 -10.08 -30.02 0.37
N THR A 25 -9.23 -29.19 -0.21
CA THR A 25 -7.90 -28.89 0.33
C THR A 25 -7.99 -28.27 1.73
N ALA A 26 -6.89 -28.23 2.48
CA ALA A 26 -6.86 -27.61 3.80
C ALA A 26 -7.31 -26.15 3.77
N PHE A 27 -6.88 -25.39 2.74
CA PHE A 27 -7.29 -23.99 2.53
C PHE A 27 -8.79 -23.88 2.23
N GLU A 28 -9.32 -24.72 1.34
CA GLU A 28 -10.73 -24.74 0.97
C GLU A 28 -11.61 -25.15 2.16
N LYS A 29 -11.18 -26.15 2.95
CA LYS A 29 -11.85 -26.58 4.19
C LYS A 29 -11.90 -25.44 5.22
N ALA A 30 -10.80 -24.75 5.44
CA ALA A 30 -10.75 -23.63 6.39
C ALA A 30 -11.71 -22.50 5.99
N ARG A 31 -11.79 -22.20 4.70
CA ARG A 31 -12.59 -21.09 4.19
C ARG A 31 -14.06 -21.43 3.95
N PHE A 32 -14.36 -22.61 3.43
CA PHE A 32 -15.69 -22.98 2.95
C PHE A 32 -16.27 -24.22 3.62
N GLY A 33 -15.50 -24.97 4.40
CA GLY A 33 -15.89 -26.29 4.94
C GLY A 33 -17.16 -26.31 5.79
N LYS A 34 -17.54 -25.16 6.39
CA LYS A 34 -18.79 -25.01 7.15
C LYS A 34 -20.03 -24.83 6.26
N SER A 35 -19.87 -24.66 4.94
CA SER A 35 -20.98 -24.38 4.04
C SER A 35 -21.64 -25.66 3.55
N LYS A 36 -22.94 -25.79 3.79
CA LYS A 36 -23.78 -26.85 3.21
C LYS A 36 -24.15 -26.61 1.74
N MET A 37 -23.75 -25.47 1.17
CA MET A 37 -24.12 -25.01 -0.17
C MET A 37 -23.08 -25.33 -1.23
N ILE A 38 -21.96 -25.96 -0.88
CA ILE A 38 -20.95 -26.40 -1.85
C ILE A 38 -21.58 -27.42 -2.78
N ARG A 39 -21.34 -27.27 -4.07
CA ARG A 39 -21.72 -28.19 -5.13
C ARG A 39 -20.48 -28.54 -5.93
N TYR A 40 -20.57 -29.63 -6.68
CA TYR A 40 -19.47 -30.12 -7.49
C TYR A 40 -19.95 -30.30 -8.93
N VAL A 41 -19.09 -30.08 -9.90
CA VAL A 41 -19.39 -30.27 -11.31
C VAL A 41 -19.40 -31.79 -11.60
N ALA A 42 -20.52 -32.30 -12.11
CA ALA A 42 -20.62 -33.70 -12.49
C ALA A 42 -19.57 -34.03 -13.57
N GLY A 43 -18.85 -35.13 -13.39
CA GLY A 43 -17.80 -35.57 -14.30
C GLY A 43 -16.41 -35.10 -13.96
N THR A 44 -16.22 -33.90 -13.45
CA THR A 44 -14.90 -33.37 -13.00
C THR A 44 -14.73 -33.43 -11.49
N ASN A 45 -15.84 -33.54 -10.75
CA ASN A 45 -15.87 -33.46 -9.27
C ASN A 45 -15.27 -32.19 -8.66
N GLU A 46 -15.06 -31.12 -9.46
CA GLU A 46 -14.52 -29.86 -8.99
C GLU A 46 -15.55 -29.05 -8.17
N PRO A 47 -15.15 -28.45 -7.04
CA PRO A 47 -16.06 -27.71 -6.19
C PRO A 47 -16.43 -26.35 -6.76
N ILE A 48 -17.73 -26.02 -6.67
CA ILE A 48 -18.28 -24.68 -6.88
C ILE A 48 -18.65 -24.09 -5.52
N TYR A 49 -18.03 -22.99 -5.18
CA TYR A 49 -18.24 -22.34 -3.90
C TYR A 49 -19.47 -21.44 -3.92
N PRO A 50 -20.17 -21.33 -2.77
CA PRO A 50 -21.36 -20.49 -2.68
C PRO A 50 -21.00 -19.02 -2.88
N ILE A 51 -21.80 -18.34 -3.69
CA ILE A 51 -21.65 -16.89 -3.98
C ILE A 51 -21.67 -16.05 -2.67
N GLY A 52 -22.40 -16.49 -1.63
CA GLY A 52 -22.47 -15.82 -0.33
C GLY A 52 -21.16 -15.82 0.47
N TYR A 53 -20.14 -16.59 0.07
CA TYR A 53 -18.80 -16.54 0.67
C TYR A 53 -17.83 -15.57 -0.02
N THR A 54 -18.22 -14.99 -1.14
CA THR A 54 -17.55 -13.78 -1.61
C THR A 54 -17.75 -12.71 -0.54
N GLN A 55 -16.63 -12.19 0.00
CA GLN A 55 -16.72 -11.12 1.01
C GLN A 55 -17.43 -9.91 0.38
N HIS A 56 -18.69 -9.77 0.72
CA HIS A 56 -19.43 -8.56 0.42
C HIS A 56 -18.98 -7.52 1.44
N LYS A 57 -17.99 -6.72 1.09
CA LYS A 57 -17.76 -5.47 1.80
C LYS A 57 -18.87 -4.52 1.34
N ASN A 58 -19.68 -4.06 2.29
CA ASN A 58 -20.56 -2.96 1.98
C ASN A 58 -19.73 -1.87 1.30
N PRO A 59 -20.14 -1.36 0.14
CA PRO A 59 -19.45 -0.22 -0.45
C PRO A 59 -19.42 0.86 0.63
N LEU A 60 -18.25 1.50 0.80
CA LEU A 60 -18.16 2.69 1.64
C LEU A 60 -19.22 3.67 1.10
N PHE A 61 -20.33 3.82 1.83
CA PHE A 61 -21.35 4.77 1.46
C PHE A 61 -20.72 6.16 1.53
N ARG A 62 -20.39 6.72 0.38
CA ARG A 62 -20.05 8.13 0.30
C ARG A 62 -21.26 8.92 0.76
N LYS A 63 -21.08 9.82 1.70
CA LYS A 63 -22.14 10.78 2.06
C LYS A 63 -22.60 11.44 0.77
N LYS A 64 -23.91 11.67 0.64
CA LYS A 64 -24.49 12.27 -0.56
C LYS A 64 -23.88 13.64 -0.92
N SER A 65 -23.37 14.36 0.11
CA SER A 65 -22.61 15.59 -0.02
C SER A 65 -21.19 15.41 -0.63
N TRP A 66 -20.64 14.19 -0.61
CA TRP A 66 -19.30 13.93 -1.14
C TRP A 66 -19.36 13.65 -2.64
N ASN A 67 -19.09 14.65 -3.43
CA ASN A 67 -19.10 14.58 -4.89
C ASN A 67 -17.94 15.39 -5.47
N TYR A 68 -17.58 15.12 -6.72
CA TYR A 68 -16.48 15.80 -7.39
C TYR A 68 -16.88 17.17 -8.00
N TYR A 69 -18.16 17.51 -7.97
CA TYR A 69 -18.71 18.66 -8.70
C TYR A 69 -18.73 19.94 -7.86
N THR A 70 -18.78 19.82 -6.53
CA THR A 70 -18.78 20.97 -5.61
C THR A 70 -17.47 21.05 -4.83
N PRO A 71 -16.99 22.25 -4.43
CA PRO A 71 -15.80 22.41 -3.61
C PRO A 71 -15.90 21.63 -2.29
N GLU A 72 -17.03 21.76 -1.58
CA GLU A 72 -17.29 21.10 -0.30
C GLU A 72 -17.35 19.57 -0.44
N GLY A 73 -17.89 19.11 -1.58
CA GLY A 73 -17.91 17.68 -1.90
C GLY A 73 -16.53 17.10 -2.12
N ARG A 74 -15.66 17.83 -2.81
CA ARG A 74 -14.25 17.45 -3.01
C ARG A 74 -13.49 17.46 -1.69
N GLU A 75 -13.65 18.48 -0.87
CA GLU A 75 -13.03 18.59 0.45
C GLU A 75 -13.41 17.40 1.34
N GLY A 76 -14.69 17.06 1.43
CA GLY A 76 -15.15 15.90 2.20
C GLY A 76 -14.60 14.56 1.68
N ILE A 77 -14.33 14.41 0.37
CA ILE A 77 -13.65 13.25 -0.19
C ILE A 77 -12.17 13.25 0.24
N HIS A 78 -11.50 14.40 0.19
CA HIS A 78 -10.09 14.56 0.54
C HIS A 78 -9.83 14.29 2.02
N ASP A 79 -10.69 14.78 2.91
CA ASP A 79 -10.61 14.51 4.35
C ASP A 79 -10.69 13.03 4.68
N CYS A 80 -11.49 12.28 3.91
CA CYS A 80 -11.56 10.82 4.04
C CYS A 80 -10.28 10.09 3.65
N LEU A 81 -9.50 10.65 2.74
CA LEU A 81 -8.24 10.05 2.28
C LEU A 81 -7.14 10.13 3.35
N ARG A 82 -7.31 10.97 4.38
CA ARG A 82 -6.29 11.21 5.44
C ARG A 82 -4.91 11.56 4.89
N ILE A 83 -4.86 12.16 3.71
CA ILE A 83 -3.64 12.57 3.01
C ILE A 83 -3.78 14.06 2.72
N ASN A 84 -2.70 14.81 2.87
CA ASN A 84 -2.64 16.20 2.43
C ASN A 84 -2.63 16.25 0.89
N VAL A 85 -3.83 16.43 0.30
CA VAL A 85 -4.01 16.42 -1.14
C VAL A 85 -3.32 17.60 -1.81
N SER A 86 -3.29 18.77 -1.18
CA SER A 86 -2.59 19.94 -1.73
C SER A 86 -1.09 19.68 -1.84
N MET A 87 -0.50 19.02 -0.86
CA MET A 87 0.91 18.60 -0.91
C MET A 87 1.15 17.52 -1.98
N MET A 88 0.24 16.55 -2.12
CA MET A 88 0.32 15.54 -3.17
C MET A 88 0.27 16.18 -4.57
N LEU A 89 -0.66 17.11 -4.80
CA LEU A 89 -0.75 17.85 -6.06
C LEU A 89 0.49 18.72 -6.32
N ALA A 90 1.06 19.33 -5.28
CA ALA A 90 2.30 20.06 -5.39
C ALA A 90 3.47 19.12 -5.73
N LEU A 91 3.52 17.93 -5.11
CA LEU A 91 4.51 16.90 -5.42
C LEU A 91 4.40 16.43 -6.88
N MET A 92 3.19 16.25 -7.40
CA MET A 92 2.96 15.90 -8.82
C MET A 92 3.47 16.97 -9.79
N ARG A 93 3.37 18.24 -9.43
CA ARG A 93 3.83 19.37 -10.25
C ARG A 93 5.34 19.61 -10.18
N MET A 94 6.02 19.01 -9.21
CA MET A 94 7.48 19.14 -9.12
C MET A 94 8.15 18.47 -10.32
N PRO A 95 9.00 19.21 -11.05
CA PRO A 95 9.71 18.65 -12.19
C PRO A 95 10.67 17.54 -11.78
N THR A 96 10.74 16.51 -12.61
CA THR A 96 11.62 15.33 -12.42
C THR A 96 12.54 15.16 -13.64
N TYR A 97 13.06 16.27 -14.15
CA TYR A 97 13.80 16.32 -15.43
C TYR A 97 14.96 15.31 -15.58
N SER A 98 15.57 14.91 -14.48
CA SER A 98 16.69 13.96 -14.48
C SER A 98 16.28 12.53 -14.11
N ASN A 99 14.98 12.26 -13.88
CA ASN A 99 14.50 10.98 -13.39
C ASN A 99 13.58 10.31 -14.43
N SER A 100 13.43 8.99 -14.32
CA SER A 100 12.53 8.23 -15.17
C SER A 100 11.05 8.54 -14.88
N ALA A 101 10.16 8.21 -15.82
CA ALA A 101 8.72 8.26 -15.59
C ALA A 101 8.31 7.35 -14.42
N GLU A 102 8.96 6.18 -14.32
CA GLU A 102 8.74 5.23 -13.22
C GLU A 102 9.05 5.86 -11.85
N TYR A 103 10.16 6.59 -11.72
CA TYR A 103 10.48 7.33 -10.50
C TYR A 103 9.40 8.36 -10.16
N ALA A 104 8.92 9.11 -11.16
CA ALA A 104 7.89 10.14 -10.96
C ALA A 104 6.59 9.51 -10.44
N ASP A 105 6.13 8.42 -11.04
CA ASP A 105 4.90 7.72 -10.67
C ASP A 105 5.03 7.05 -9.30
N ASN A 106 6.15 6.37 -9.05
CA ASN A 106 6.42 5.69 -7.79
C ASN A 106 6.51 6.67 -6.62
N ARG A 107 7.05 7.88 -6.83
CA ARG A 107 7.09 8.95 -5.83
C ARG A 107 5.69 9.32 -5.34
N ILE A 108 4.71 9.44 -6.24
CA ILE A 108 3.32 9.76 -5.89
C ILE A 108 2.64 8.57 -5.20
N SER A 109 2.86 7.37 -5.71
CA SER A 109 2.35 6.13 -5.12
C SER A 109 2.85 5.93 -3.70
N LEU A 110 4.14 6.20 -3.44
CA LEU A 110 4.73 6.15 -2.10
C LEU A 110 4.17 7.21 -1.16
N PHE A 111 3.91 8.44 -1.64
CA PHE A 111 3.29 9.48 -0.83
C PHE A 111 1.93 9.02 -0.31
N SER A 112 1.13 8.41 -1.17
CA SER A 112 -0.18 7.84 -0.82
C SER A 112 -0.04 6.65 0.13
N ALA A 113 0.87 5.71 -0.16
CA ALA A 113 1.08 4.50 0.65
C ALA A 113 1.64 4.81 2.05
N GLN A 114 2.46 5.85 2.17
CA GLN A 114 3.04 6.32 3.43
C GLN A 114 2.14 7.34 4.15
N TRP A 115 0.93 7.62 3.63
CA TRP A 115 -0.02 8.56 4.21
C TRP A 115 0.54 9.99 4.38
N GLY A 116 1.39 10.44 3.45
CA GLY A 116 2.05 11.72 3.53
C GLY A 116 3.04 11.84 4.70
N LYS A 117 3.62 10.71 5.15
CA LYS A 117 4.54 10.63 6.30
C LYS A 117 5.92 10.12 5.90
N CYS A 118 6.92 10.56 6.64
CA CYS A 118 8.27 10.03 6.54
C CYS A 118 8.32 8.56 6.97
N ALA A 119 8.90 7.67 6.17
CA ALA A 119 9.00 6.24 6.48
C ALA A 119 9.81 5.92 7.76
N VAL A 120 10.76 6.77 8.10
CA VAL A 120 11.63 6.60 9.28
C VAL A 120 11.01 7.19 10.52
N THR A 121 10.70 8.48 10.52
CA THR A 121 10.19 9.19 11.71
C THR A 121 8.71 9.02 11.93
N SER A 122 7.96 8.65 10.90
CA SER A 122 6.48 8.57 10.87
C SER A 122 5.78 9.91 11.07
N ASP A 123 6.52 11.03 11.04
CA ASP A 123 5.94 12.36 11.08
C ASP A 123 5.39 12.76 9.72
N GLU A 124 4.38 13.59 9.72
CA GLU A 124 3.86 14.20 8.49
C GLU A 124 4.88 15.14 7.88
N PHE A 125 4.90 15.23 6.56
CA PHE A 125 5.69 16.25 5.87
C PHE A 125 5.00 17.60 6.03
N SER A 126 5.77 18.61 6.46
CA SER A 126 5.26 19.98 6.70
C SER A 126 5.18 20.78 5.41
N HIS A 127 6.11 20.56 4.50
CA HIS A 127 6.15 21.24 3.19
C HIS A 127 6.86 20.36 2.15
N ILE A 128 6.64 20.68 0.89
CA ILE A 128 7.14 19.86 -0.25
C ILE A 128 8.66 19.76 -0.31
N GLY A 129 9.36 20.82 0.07
CA GLY A 129 10.84 20.86 0.10
C GLY A 129 11.46 19.94 1.17
N GLU A 130 10.65 19.43 2.11
CA GLU A 130 11.09 18.47 3.12
C GLU A 130 11.11 17.03 2.59
N ILE A 131 10.39 16.78 1.50
CA ILE A 131 10.21 15.42 0.94
C ILE A 131 11.41 15.04 0.08
N HIS A 132 12.06 13.94 0.43
CA HIS A 132 13.09 13.31 -0.39
C HIS A 132 12.69 11.90 -0.75
N CYS A 133 12.66 11.59 -2.06
CA CYS A 133 12.47 10.23 -2.55
C CYS A 133 13.85 9.57 -2.66
N HIS A 134 14.14 8.70 -1.70
CA HIS A 134 15.44 8.06 -1.50
C HIS A 134 15.46 6.67 -2.13
N HIS A 135 16.54 6.36 -2.85
CA HIS A 135 16.84 5.01 -3.31
C HIS A 135 17.47 4.22 -2.15
N LYS A 136 16.82 3.16 -1.70
CA LYS A 136 17.33 2.28 -0.64
C LYS A 136 18.69 1.68 -1.06
N LEU A 137 18.76 1.11 -2.27
CA LEU A 137 19.99 0.79 -2.95
C LEU A 137 20.31 1.92 -3.93
N PRO A 138 21.41 2.67 -3.74
CA PRO A 138 21.78 3.77 -4.61
C PRO A 138 21.97 3.36 -6.07
N ARG A 139 21.68 4.28 -7.00
CA ARG A 139 21.85 4.02 -8.45
C ARG A 139 23.26 3.61 -8.83
N HIS A 140 24.29 4.21 -8.22
CA HIS A 140 25.70 3.86 -8.48
C HIS A 140 26.09 2.45 -7.98
N LEU A 141 25.26 1.85 -7.12
CA LEU A 141 25.39 0.46 -6.67
C LEU A 141 24.43 -0.50 -7.41
N GLY A 142 23.81 -0.04 -8.49
CA GLY A 142 22.90 -0.83 -9.31
C GLY A 142 21.42 -0.74 -8.90
N GLY A 143 21.07 0.21 -8.02
CA GLY A 143 19.67 0.45 -7.65
C GLY A 143 18.86 1.07 -8.80
N ASP A 144 17.63 0.62 -8.94
CA ASP A 144 16.64 1.05 -9.94
C ASP A 144 15.60 2.00 -9.35
N ASP A 145 14.67 2.48 -10.19
CA ASP A 145 13.58 3.36 -9.82
C ASP A 145 12.30 2.59 -9.40
N SER A 146 12.41 1.27 -9.20
CA SER A 146 11.27 0.45 -8.80
C SER A 146 10.66 0.89 -7.48
N TYR A 147 9.34 0.69 -7.34
CA TYR A 147 8.60 1.01 -6.12
C TYR A 147 9.23 0.37 -4.85
N GLY A 148 9.76 -0.85 -4.98
CA GLY A 148 10.40 -1.57 -3.87
C GLY A 148 11.71 -0.94 -3.42
N ASN A 149 12.45 -0.30 -4.33
CA ASN A 149 13.73 0.35 -4.05
C ASN A 149 13.62 1.80 -3.59
N LEU A 150 12.45 2.43 -3.76
CA LEU A 150 12.22 3.82 -3.37
C LEU A 150 11.54 3.93 -2.00
N VAL A 151 11.76 5.06 -1.33
CA VAL A 151 11.12 5.40 -0.06
C VAL A 151 11.09 6.92 0.14
N LEU A 152 9.99 7.48 0.68
CA LEU A 152 9.91 8.90 1.01
C LEU A 152 10.37 9.15 2.45
N ILE A 153 11.33 10.01 2.61
CA ILE A 153 11.91 10.41 3.89
C ILE A 153 12.10 11.92 3.96
N LYS A 154 12.24 12.44 5.17
CA LYS A 154 12.62 13.85 5.37
C LYS A 154 14.05 14.12 4.93
N ASN A 155 14.32 15.29 4.38
CA ASN A 155 15.66 15.71 3.96
C ASN A 155 16.70 15.57 5.08
N ALA A 156 16.33 15.84 6.33
CA ALA A 156 17.22 15.65 7.48
C ALA A 156 17.61 14.18 7.67
N VAL A 157 16.66 13.25 7.49
CA VAL A 157 16.91 11.81 7.53
C VAL A 157 17.81 11.38 6.37
N HIS A 158 17.56 11.88 5.16
CA HIS A 158 18.41 11.61 3.99
C HIS A 158 19.87 12.04 4.23
N LYS A 159 20.06 13.25 4.79
CA LYS A 159 21.38 13.74 5.15
C LYS A 159 22.07 12.87 6.20
N LEU A 160 21.32 12.37 7.20
CA LEU A 160 21.85 11.44 8.20
C LEU A 160 22.24 10.09 7.60
N ILE A 161 21.46 9.57 6.65
CA ILE A 161 21.78 8.31 5.96
C ILE A 161 23.13 8.39 5.24
N HIS A 162 23.43 9.50 4.57
CA HIS A 162 24.64 9.68 3.79
C HIS A 162 25.78 10.39 4.53
N ALA A 163 25.57 10.75 5.81
CA ALA A 163 26.63 11.40 6.60
C ALA A 163 27.78 10.43 6.91
N SER A 164 29.00 10.81 6.56
CA SER A 164 30.26 10.14 6.92
C SER A 164 31.02 10.86 8.03
N ASN A 165 30.79 12.18 8.19
CA ASN A 165 31.42 13.00 9.21
C ASN A 165 30.65 12.92 10.53
N THR A 166 31.37 12.65 11.62
CA THR A 166 30.82 12.53 12.99
C THR A 166 30.06 13.78 13.42
N GLU A 167 30.57 14.96 13.10
CA GLU A 167 29.90 16.25 13.43
C GLU A 167 28.54 16.35 12.75
N THR A 168 28.45 15.97 11.48
CA THR A 168 27.19 15.95 10.73
C THR A 168 26.21 14.91 11.31
N ILE A 169 26.71 13.75 11.71
CA ILE A 169 25.90 12.70 12.35
C ILE A 169 25.32 13.23 13.65
N HIS A 170 26.13 13.78 14.56
CA HIS A 170 25.66 14.34 15.82
C HIS A 170 24.61 15.42 15.58
N LYS A 171 24.87 16.38 14.68
CA LYS A 171 23.93 17.43 14.32
C LYS A 171 22.54 16.90 13.95
N TYR A 172 22.47 15.90 13.06
CA TYR A 172 21.17 15.37 12.62
C TYR A 172 20.56 14.40 13.62
N MET A 173 21.35 13.73 14.45
CA MET A 173 20.82 12.97 15.58
C MET A 173 20.14 13.90 16.60
N ASP A 174 20.74 15.03 16.94
CA ASP A 174 20.16 16.03 17.84
C ASP A 174 18.88 16.66 17.26
N VAL A 175 18.87 16.94 15.95
CA VAL A 175 17.68 17.54 15.28
C VAL A 175 16.53 16.53 15.21
N LEU A 176 16.81 15.26 14.94
CA LEU A 176 15.80 14.25 14.69
C LEU A 176 15.33 13.53 15.95
N GLN A 177 16.13 13.56 17.04
CA GLN A 177 15.84 12.91 18.32
C GLN A 177 15.23 11.50 18.15
N LEU A 178 15.93 10.64 17.39
CA LEU A 178 15.44 9.33 17.01
C LEU A 178 15.44 8.37 18.20
N ASP A 179 14.33 7.68 18.39
CA ASP A 179 14.27 6.51 19.28
C ASP A 179 15.01 5.31 18.68
N SER A 180 15.24 4.26 19.47
CA SER A 180 15.97 3.06 19.05
C SER A 180 15.36 2.39 17.80
N LYS A 181 14.02 2.42 17.65
CA LYS A 181 13.33 1.83 16.50
C LYS A 181 13.55 2.63 15.21
N ARG A 182 13.49 3.96 15.33
CA ARG A 182 13.74 4.89 14.22
C ARG A 182 15.21 4.86 13.80
N LEU A 183 16.12 4.80 14.77
CA LEU A 183 17.56 4.65 14.51
C LEU A 183 17.88 3.32 13.80
N ALA A 184 17.24 2.21 14.19
CA ALA A 184 17.39 0.94 13.50
C ALA A 184 16.94 1.02 12.03
N LYS A 185 15.86 1.79 11.72
CA LYS A 185 15.46 2.02 10.32
C LYS A 185 16.50 2.83 9.55
N VAL A 186 17.09 3.87 10.16
CA VAL A 186 18.19 4.64 9.54
C VAL A 186 19.38 3.73 9.27
N ASN A 187 19.79 2.92 10.24
CA ASN A 187 20.93 2.02 10.10
C ASN A 187 20.70 0.98 9.00
N ASN A 188 19.49 0.46 8.85
CA ASN A 188 19.15 -0.43 7.74
C ASN A 188 19.32 0.28 6.39
N LEU A 189 18.84 1.52 6.24
CA LEU A 189 19.00 2.30 5.02
C LEU A 189 20.48 2.66 4.76
N ARG A 190 21.25 2.95 5.81
CA ARG A 190 22.71 3.17 5.72
C ARG A 190 23.44 1.92 5.19
N GLN A 191 23.13 0.76 5.73
CA GLN A 191 23.73 -0.52 5.27
C GLN A 191 23.42 -0.80 3.80
N LEU A 192 22.16 -0.57 3.35
CA LEU A 192 21.80 -0.69 1.95
C LEU A 192 22.54 0.30 1.05
N ALA A 193 22.87 1.47 1.58
CA ALA A 193 23.69 2.49 0.90
C ALA A 193 25.21 2.28 1.08
N SER A 194 25.65 1.12 1.59
CA SER A 194 27.06 0.81 1.89
C SER A 194 27.72 1.77 2.88
N MET A 195 26.93 2.35 3.78
CA MET A 195 27.40 3.23 4.86
C MET A 195 27.49 2.47 6.18
N GLN A 196 28.43 2.87 7.05
CA GLN A 196 28.56 2.31 8.41
C GLN A 196 27.34 2.67 9.26
N PRO A 197 26.80 1.73 10.09
CA PRO A 197 25.79 2.05 11.11
C PRO A 197 26.26 3.12 12.09
N ILE A 198 25.28 3.81 12.70
CA ILE A 198 25.52 4.81 13.75
C ILE A 198 25.22 4.19 15.10
#